data_91ff8120cd9e1174312fc46e1d53d381
#
_entry.id   91ff8120cd9e1174312fc46e1d53d381
#
_cell.length_a   1.000
_cell.length_b   1.000
_cell.length_c   1.000
_cell.angle_alpha   90.00
_cell.angle_beta   90.00
_cell.angle_gamma   90.00
#
_symmetry.space_group_name_H-M   'P 1'
#
loop_
_entity.id
_entity.type
_entity.pdbx_description
1 polymer ?
#
loop_
_entity_poly.entity_id
_entity_poly.type
_entity_poly.pdbx_seq_one_letter_code
_entity_poly.pdbx_strand_id
1 'polypeptide(L)'
;TWATHSCFLACNGELLFQCEDIGRHNALDKAIGYALRHNIDLKKCVVYSSGRIPTDMAIKAIRAGIPVLASKASPSAEAVAMAKEYHLTLICAARRDRMKLFTGNNPTE
;
A
#
# COMPACT_ATOMS: atom_id res chain seq x y z
N THR A 1 -3.43 -3.09 24.34
CA THR A 1 -3.13 -3.79 23.10
C THR A 1 -1.99 -3.14 22.36
N TRP A 2 -1.21 -3.95 21.78
CA TRP A 2 -0.07 -3.47 21.03
C TRP A 2 -0.52 -3.03 19.65
N ALA A 3 -0.01 -1.91 19.25
CA ALA A 3 -0.29 -1.43 17.89
C ALA A 3 0.52 -2.26 16.92
N THR A 4 -0.12 -3.19 16.24
CA THR A 4 0.52 -3.91 15.15
C THR A 4 0.04 -3.31 13.85
N HIS A 5 0.87 -3.47 12.83
CA HIS A 5 0.55 -3.01 11.48
C HIS A 5 0.24 -4.22 10.63
N SER A 6 -0.91 -4.19 10.00
CA SER A 6 -1.31 -5.25 9.08
C SER A 6 -1.02 -4.81 7.67
N CYS A 7 -0.58 -5.74 6.86
CA CYS A 7 -0.31 -5.49 5.46
C CYS A 7 -0.95 -6.60 4.64
N PHE A 8 -1.72 -6.22 3.64
CA PHE A 8 -2.43 -7.15 2.79
C PHE A 8 -1.96 -6.96 1.36
N LEU A 9 -1.69 -8.05 0.67
CA LEU A 9 -1.33 -8.03 -0.73
C LEU A 9 -2.46 -8.68 -1.53
N ALA A 10 -3.04 -7.94 -2.45
CA ALA A 10 -4.12 -8.44 -3.28
C ALA A 10 -3.78 -8.22 -4.75
N CYS A 11 -4.24 -9.11 -5.60
CA CYS A 11 -4.02 -9.04 -7.03
C CYS A 11 -5.26 -9.55 -7.74
N ASN A 12 -5.77 -8.76 -8.68
CA ASN A 12 -6.97 -9.11 -9.44
C ASN A 12 -8.16 -9.40 -8.53
N GLY A 13 -8.27 -8.66 -7.42
CA GLY A 13 -9.38 -8.82 -6.50
C GLY A 13 -9.24 -9.99 -5.55
N GLU A 14 -8.12 -10.68 -5.57
CA GLU A 14 -7.89 -11.83 -4.72
C GLU A 14 -6.83 -11.51 -3.68
N LEU A 15 -7.12 -11.83 -2.41
CA LEU A 15 -6.14 -11.64 -1.34
C LEU A 15 -5.11 -12.77 -1.41
N LEU A 16 -3.85 -12.39 -1.61
CA LEU A 16 -2.77 -13.36 -1.77
C LEU A 16 -1.94 -13.52 -0.51
N PHE A 17 -1.82 -12.49 0.30
CA PHE A 17 -0.92 -12.52 1.44
C PHE A 17 -1.38 -11.53 2.47
N GLN A 18 -1.19 -11.90 3.73
CA GLN A 18 -1.53 -11.05 4.86
C GLN A 18 -0.49 -11.29 5.94
N CYS A 19 -0.03 -10.22 6.55
CA CYS A 19 0.89 -10.33 7.66
C CYS A 19 0.67 -9.21 8.65
N GLU A 20 1.19 -9.41 9.85
CA GLU A 20 1.19 -8.40 10.90
C GLU A 20 2.60 -8.23 11.43
N ASP A 21 2.94 -7.02 11.81
CA ASP A 21 4.24 -6.74 12.39
C ASP A 21 4.12 -5.47 13.21
N ILE A 22 4.98 -5.33 14.21
CA ILE A 22 5.03 -4.12 15.01
C ILE A 22 5.48 -2.94 14.15
N GLY A 23 6.41 -3.17 13.22
CA GLY A 23 6.90 -2.15 12.33
C GLY A 23 6.21 -2.20 10.97
N ARG A 24 5.65 -1.04 10.54
CA ARG A 24 4.94 -0.99 9.25
C ARG A 24 5.88 -1.28 8.08
N HIS A 25 7.15 -0.90 8.19
CA HIS A 25 8.12 -1.20 7.14
C HIS A 25 8.35 -2.69 7.02
N ASN A 26 8.41 -3.39 8.16
CA ASN A 26 8.59 -4.82 8.14
C ASN A 26 7.39 -5.52 7.53
N ALA A 27 6.19 -5.05 7.80
CA ALA A 27 4.99 -5.63 7.22
C ALA A 27 5.01 -5.49 5.70
N LEU A 28 5.37 -4.30 5.20
CA LEU A 28 5.46 -4.09 3.75
C LEU A 28 6.56 -4.94 3.13
N ASP A 29 7.72 -5.02 3.79
CA ASP A 29 8.83 -5.83 3.29
C ASP A 29 8.45 -7.30 3.21
N LYS A 30 7.67 -7.79 4.16
CA LYS A 30 7.20 -9.17 4.13
C LYS A 30 6.29 -9.42 2.94
N ALA A 31 5.40 -8.47 2.65
CA ALA A 31 4.50 -8.59 1.51
C ALA A 31 5.28 -8.60 0.20
N ILE A 32 6.24 -7.70 0.07
CA ILE A 32 7.08 -7.65 -1.13
C ILE A 32 7.88 -8.94 -1.27
N GLY A 33 8.47 -9.41 -0.17
CA GLY A 33 9.23 -10.66 -0.19
C GLY A 33 8.38 -11.85 -0.58
N TYR A 34 7.15 -11.91 -0.09
CA TYR A 34 6.23 -12.96 -0.49
C TYR A 34 6.00 -12.95 -2.01
N ALA A 35 5.74 -11.75 -2.55
CA ALA A 35 5.49 -11.62 -3.98
C ALA A 35 6.69 -12.07 -4.80
N LEU A 36 7.89 -11.70 -4.36
CA LEU A 36 9.10 -12.07 -5.08
C LEU A 36 9.32 -13.59 -5.05
N ARG A 37 9.08 -14.22 -3.89
CA ARG A 37 9.28 -15.66 -3.76
C ARG A 37 8.27 -16.47 -4.56
N HIS A 38 7.09 -15.91 -4.80
CA HIS A 38 6.02 -16.62 -5.49
C HIS A 38 5.80 -16.13 -6.92
N ASN A 39 6.73 -15.34 -7.42
CA ASN A 39 6.70 -14.82 -8.80
C ASN A 39 5.42 -14.05 -9.09
N ILE A 40 4.95 -13.29 -8.12
CA ILE A 40 3.76 -12.45 -8.28
C ILE A 40 4.19 -11.12 -8.87
N ASP A 41 3.50 -10.67 -9.91
CA ASP A 41 3.79 -9.40 -10.56
C ASP A 41 3.23 -8.27 -9.73
N LEU A 42 4.11 -7.56 -9.01
CA LEU A 42 3.70 -6.47 -8.13
C LEU A 42 3.04 -5.33 -8.88
N LYS A 43 3.27 -5.21 -10.19
CA LYS A 43 2.62 -4.17 -10.99
C LYS A 43 1.12 -4.37 -11.11
N LYS A 44 0.64 -5.54 -10.78
CA LYS A 44 -0.79 -5.87 -10.81
C LYS A 44 -1.40 -5.95 -9.44
N CYS A 45 -0.64 -5.58 -8.41
CA CYS A 45 -1.05 -5.76 -7.03
C CYS A 45 -1.49 -4.46 -6.40
N VAL A 46 -2.32 -4.61 -5.36
CA VAL A 46 -2.68 -3.53 -4.46
C VAL A 46 -2.17 -3.92 -3.09
N VAL A 47 -1.50 -3.01 -2.42
CA VAL A 47 -1.06 -3.23 -1.04
C VAL A 47 -1.90 -2.37 -0.13
N TYR A 48 -2.48 -2.98 0.88
CA TYR A 48 -3.23 -2.28 1.90
C TYR A 48 -2.45 -2.32 3.20
N SER A 49 -2.28 -1.16 3.82
CA SER A 49 -1.60 -1.03 5.11
C SER A 49 -2.58 -0.45 6.13
N SER A 50 -2.63 -1.03 7.30
CA SER A 50 -3.47 -0.49 8.37
C SER A 50 -2.88 0.77 8.98
N GLY A 51 -1.60 1.01 8.79
CA GLY A 51 -0.91 2.16 9.35
C GLY A 51 -0.90 3.34 8.40
N ARG A 52 -0.24 4.42 8.85
CA ARG A 52 -0.08 5.60 8.02
C ARG A 52 0.86 5.28 6.86
N ILE A 53 0.78 6.12 5.84
CA ILE A 53 1.68 6.01 4.70
C ILE A 53 2.63 7.21 4.74
N PRO A 54 3.78 7.09 5.41
CA PRO A 54 4.79 8.14 5.36
C PRO A 54 5.59 8.03 4.06
N THR A 55 6.41 9.05 3.83
CA THR A 55 7.18 9.16 2.60
C THR A 55 8.02 7.93 2.31
N ASP A 56 8.67 7.38 3.33
CA ASP A 56 9.57 6.24 3.11
C ASP A 56 8.81 4.97 2.69
N MET A 57 7.58 4.78 3.15
CA MET A 57 6.76 3.68 2.68
C MET A 57 6.35 3.88 1.22
N ALA A 58 6.02 5.12 0.85
CA ALA A 58 5.69 5.42 -0.53
C ALA A 58 6.90 5.13 -1.44
N ILE A 59 8.09 5.48 -1.00
CA ILE A 59 9.31 5.20 -1.76
C ILE A 59 9.50 3.71 -1.96
N LYS A 60 9.29 2.91 -0.91
CA LYS A 60 9.41 1.45 -1.03
C LYS A 60 8.43 0.89 -2.03
N ALA A 61 7.18 1.35 -2.00
CA ALA A 61 6.18 0.88 -2.94
C ALA A 61 6.55 1.24 -4.38
N ILE A 62 7.03 2.46 -4.58
CA ILE A 62 7.45 2.92 -5.90
C ILE A 62 8.60 2.05 -6.42
N ARG A 63 9.60 1.80 -5.59
CA ARG A 63 10.75 0.99 -5.98
C ARG A 63 10.38 -0.46 -6.27
N ALA A 64 9.38 -0.97 -5.57
CA ALA A 64 8.92 -2.33 -5.80
C ALA A 64 8.01 -2.46 -7.02
N GLY A 65 7.57 -1.33 -7.57
CA GLY A 65 6.69 -1.34 -8.73
C GLY A 65 5.23 -1.54 -8.40
N ILE A 66 4.84 -1.29 -7.15
CA ILE A 66 3.45 -1.41 -6.72
C ILE A 66 2.69 -0.18 -7.20
N PRO A 67 1.61 -0.35 -7.97
CA PRO A 67 0.91 0.81 -8.52
C PRO A 67 -0.09 1.44 -7.54
N VAL A 68 -0.60 0.68 -6.59
CA VAL A 68 -1.64 1.17 -5.69
C VAL A 68 -1.30 0.81 -4.26
N LEU A 69 -1.32 1.81 -3.38
CA LEU A 69 -1.08 1.65 -1.97
C LEU A 69 -2.27 2.24 -1.23
N ALA A 70 -2.98 1.41 -0.49
CA ALA A 70 -4.16 1.82 0.23
C ALA A 70 -3.92 1.79 1.72
N SER A 71 -4.60 2.66 2.47
CA SER A 71 -4.42 2.74 3.92
C SER A 71 -5.71 3.16 4.59
N LYS A 72 -5.85 2.73 5.83
CA LYS A 72 -6.91 3.18 6.70
C LYS A 72 -6.71 4.64 7.11
N ALA A 73 -5.45 5.03 7.25
CA ALA A 73 -5.09 6.36 7.74
C ALA A 73 -4.70 7.26 6.57
N SER A 74 -4.72 8.57 6.81
CA SER A 74 -4.33 9.53 5.80
C SER A 74 -2.81 9.48 5.57
N PRO A 75 -2.36 9.69 4.35
CA PRO A 75 -0.93 9.74 4.06
C PRO A 75 -0.34 11.08 4.51
N SER A 76 0.99 11.12 4.61
CA SER A 76 1.67 12.38 4.85
C SER A 76 1.64 13.25 3.59
N ALA A 77 1.81 14.57 3.76
CA ALA A 77 1.85 15.47 2.61
C ALA A 77 2.99 15.11 1.68
N GLU A 78 4.14 14.74 2.23
CA GLU A 78 5.29 14.35 1.43
C GLU A 78 5.01 13.06 0.65
N ALA A 79 4.30 12.11 1.26
CA ALA A 79 3.95 10.89 0.56
C ALA A 79 3.02 11.18 -0.62
N VAL A 80 2.06 12.09 -0.44
CA VAL A 80 1.18 12.49 -1.52
C VAL A 80 1.96 13.11 -2.67
N ALA A 81 2.88 14.01 -2.36
CA ALA A 81 3.71 14.66 -3.38
C ALA A 81 4.55 13.63 -4.14
N MET A 82 5.18 12.72 -3.41
CA MET A 82 6.00 11.66 -4.00
C MET A 82 5.17 10.78 -4.91
N ALA A 83 3.96 10.42 -4.47
CA ALA A 83 3.09 9.55 -5.24
C ALA A 83 2.66 10.22 -6.54
N LYS A 84 2.38 11.52 -6.51
CA LYS A 84 2.04 12.25 -7.72
C LYS A 84 3.20 12.24 -8.71
N GLU A 85 4.41 12.44 -8.20
CA GLU A 85 5.59 12.52 -9.07
C GLU A 85 5.87 11.20 -9.74
N TYR A 86 5.68 10.09 -9.05
CA TYR A 86 6.03 8.76 -9.56
C TYR A 86 4.82 7.91 -9.93
N HIS A 87 3.65 8.52 -10.02
CA HIS A 87 2.43 7.86 -10.49
C HIS A 87 1.99 6.69 -9.61
N LEU A 88 2.25 6.80 -8.32
CA LEU A 88 1.73 5.85 -7.34
C LEU A 88 0.34 6.32 -6.92
N THR A 89 -0.64 5.44 -6.97
CA THR A 89 -1.99 5.76 -6.54
C THR A 89 -2.11 5.51 -5.04
N LEU A 90 -2.49 6.54 -4.31
CA LEU A 90 -2.74 6.44 -2.87
C LEU A 90 -4.23 6.50 -2.62
N ILE A 91 -4.74 5.53 -1.87
CA ILE A 91 -6.14 5.47 -1.49
C ILE A 91 -6.22 5.47 0.02
N CYS A 92 -7.04 6.38 0.58
CA CYS A 92 -7.30 6.41 2.01
C CYS A 92 -8.71 5.95 2.27
N ALA A 93 -8.84 4.87 3.02
CA ALA A 93 -10.14 4.33 3.39
C ALA A 93 -10.44 4.72 4.82
N ALA A 94 -11.11 5.85 5.01
CA ALA A 94 -11.46 6.32 6.34
C ALA A 94 -12.41 5.35 7.03
N ARG A 95 -13.30 4.76 6.26
CA ARG A 95 -14.24 3.75 6.74
C ARG A 95 -14.41 2.71 5.67
N ARG A 96 -15.05 1.63 6.06
CA ARG A 96 -15.28 0.52 5.17
C ARG A 96 -15.95 0.92 3.86
N ASP A 97 -16.88 1.86 3.94
CA ASP A 97 -17.68 2.30 2.80
C ASP A 97 -17.21 3.61 2.19
N ARG A 98 -16.08 4.13 2.65
CA ARG A 98 -15.58 5.40 2.16
C ARG A 98 -14.12 5.30 1.83
N MET A 99 -13.79 5.71 0.63
CA MET A 99 -12.41 5.75 0.17
C MET A 99 -12.13 7.09 -0.48
N LYS A 100 -10.94 7.61 -0.22
CA LYS A 100 -10.50 8.86 -0.85
C LYS A 100 -9.26 8.58 -1.67
N LEU A 101 -9.32 9.00 -2.91
CA LEU A 101 -8.21 8.88 -3.83
C LEU A 101 -7.42 10.18 -3.79
N PHE A 102 -6.14 10.08 -3.40
CA PHE A 102 -5.31 11.26 -3.24
C PHE A 102 -4.47 11.57 -4.47
N THR A 103 -4.00 10.55 -5.16
CA THR A 103 -3.10 10.77 -6.30
C THR A 103 -3.28 9.68 -7.32
N GLY A 104 -2.58 9.87 -8.45
CA GLY A 104 -2.47 8.84 -9.45
C GLY A 104 -3.67 8.78 -10.35
N ASN A 105 -3.72 7.72 -11.12
CA ASN A 105 -4.87 7.48 -11.98
C ASN A 105 -6.00 6.91 -11.14
N ASN A 106 -7.21 7.37 -11.43
CA ASN A 106 -8.36 6.83 -10.74
C ASN A 106 -8.76 5.53 -11.44
N PRO A 107 -8.54 4.38 -10.81
CA PRO A 107 -8.78 3.11 -11.49
C PRO A 107 -10.26 2.81 -11.70
N THR A 108 -11.15 3.57 -11.08
CA THR A 108 -12.58 3.33 -11.20
C THR A 108 -13.24 4.18 -12.27
N GLU A 109 -12.49 5.05 -12.90
CA GLU A 109 -13.06 5.88 -13.96
C GLU A 109 -12.91 5.30 -15.32
#